data_d763c38e566ea85105b79f02402f0725
#
_entry.id   d763c38e566ea85105b79f02402f0725
#
_cell.length_a   1.000
_cell.length_b   1.000
_cell.length_c   1.000
_cell.angle_alpha   90.00
_cell.angle_beta   90.00
_cell.angle_gamma   90.00
#
_symmetry.space_group_name_H-M   'P 1'
#
loop_
_entity.id
_entity.type
_entity.pdbx_description
1 polymer ?
#
loop_
_entity_poly.entity_id
_entity_poly.type
_entity_poly.pdbx_seq_one_letter_code
_entity_poly.pdbx_strand_id
1 'polypeptide(L)'
;MVHARRLLREDPRLAALQAREIVRAAPADAEAWRLLGRALRAAGEQQDAEAAELEAIAVSVHDPRLFEAASALLDGRLAVAERLLRPHLKEKPTDVAAIRMMAELAARLGRLGDAEALLRRALELAPAFAPARSNLATVLYRQNRPAEAVEMLDLLLGADPANPAHQNLKAAALGRIGSYEEALGIYEQVLAGHPAQPKVWMSYGHVLKTVGRRDDSIAAYRRALSIAPTLGEVWWSLANLKTVRLGEEDVAAMEAALEADDLDEEDRFHLDFALGKALEDLGRDASAFAHYAEGNRLRRARIEYDPDEVSGHVDRCEALFTADFLEARGAEGCPAPDPIFVLGMPRAGSTLIEQILASHSEVEGTMELPDLPALAKRLGGTRQRPERGGYPDCLARLSAEELRGLGEEYLARTRVQRKTDRPFFIDKMPNNWAHVGLIRLILPNARIIDARRHPLACCFSNFKQHFARGQGFAYDQRELGRYYRDYVRLLAHFDAVMPGHVHRVLHERLIDDPEAEIRRLLAFLDLPFDGRCLRFHETERAVRTASSEQVRRPINREGVDQWRRFEPVLEPLKEALGPVLAAWPAVPGEWQMKHNQPRRSFRP
;
A
#
# COMPACT_ATOMS: atom_id res chain seq x y z
N MET A 1 -6.92 -38.32 -31.81
CA MET A 1 -7.25 -37.66 -30.52
C MET A 1 -7.70 -38.65 -29.43
N VAL A 2 -8.86 -39.35 -29.55
CA VAL A 2 -9.40 -40.22 -28.47
C VAL A 2 -8.41 -41.34 -28.08
N HIS A 3 -7.83 -42.02 -29.05
CA HIS A 3 -6.87 -43.12 -28.81
C HIS A 3 -5.57 -42.60 -28.17
N ALA A 4 -5.02 -41.51 -28.65
CA ALA A 4 -3.82 -40.89 -28.05
C ALA A 4 -4.05 -40.41 -26.61
N ARG A 5 -5.25 -39.91 -26.26
CA ARG A 5 -5.63 -39.57 -24.88
C ARG A 5 -5.70 -40.81 -23.96
N ARG A 6 -6.11 -41.97 -24.46
CA ARG A 6 -6.10 -43.20 -23.69
C ARG A 6 -4.68 -43.65 -23.42
N LEU A 7 -3.83 -43.64 -24.44
CA LEU A 7 -2.42 -44.03 -24.34
C LEU A 7 -1.62 -43.14 -23.37
N LEU A 8 -2.01 -41.89 -23.16
CA LEU A 8 -1.33 -41.00 -22.24
C LEU A 8 -1.20 -41.57 -20.80
N ARG A 9 -2.12 -42.44 -20.39
CA ARG A 9 -2.09 -43.13 -19.09
C ARG A 9 -1.36 -44.46 -19.11
N GLU A 10 -1.34 -45.12 -20.26
CA GLU A 10 -0.81 -46.50 -20.43
C GLU A 10 0.64 -46.47 -20.92
N ASP A 11 0.93 -45.67 -21.95
CA ASP A 11 2.25 -45.51 -22.55
C ASP A 11 2.42 -44.06 -23.08
N PRO A 12 2.99 -43.16 -22.26
CA PRO A 12 3.19 -41.77 -22.63
C PRO A 12 4.05 -41.55 -23.87
N ARG A 13 5.04 -42.44 -24.11
CA ARG A 13 5.91 -42.34 -25.30
C ARG A 13 5.15 -42.64 -26.57
N LEU A 14 4.33 -43.69 -26.57
CA LEU A 14 3.49 -44.01 -27.72
C LEU A 14 2.41 -42.94 -27.95
N ALA A 15 1.87 -42.38 -26.85
CA ALA A 15 0.96 -41.23 -26.93
C ALA A 15 1.62 -40.02 -27.59
N ALA A 16 2.89 -39.74 -27.28
CA ALA A 16 3.65 -38.64 -27.88
C ALA A 16 3.89 -38.85 -29.38
N LEU A 17 4.25 -40.06 -29.78
CA LEU A 17 4.40 -40.43 -31.21
C LEU A 17 3.08 -40.23 -31.97
N GLN A 18 1.97 -40.70 -31.45
CA GLN A 18 0.66 -40.50 -32.08
C GLN A 18 0.24 -39.04 -32.13
N ALA A 19 0.49 -38.28 -31.05
CA ALA A 19 0.19 -36.87 -31.01
C ALA A 19 1.03 -36.07 -32.02
N ARG A 20 2.31 -36.42 -32.25
CA ARG A 20 3.15 -35.84 -33.31
C ARG A 20 2.55 -36.04 -34.71
N GLU A 21 2.02 -37.25 -35.01
CA GLU A 21 1.33 -37.50 -36.28
C GLU A 21 0.04 -36.70 -36.43
N ILE A 22 -0.72 -36.52 -35.36
CA ILE A 22 -1.93 -35.68 -35.37
C ILE A 22 -1.59 -34.21 -35.62
N VAL A 23 -0.55 -33.70 -34.97
CA VAL A 23 -0.04 -32.31 -35.16
C VAL A 23 0.46 -32.12 -36.61
N ARG A 24 1.16 -33.09 -37.19
CA ARG A 24 1.58 -33.01 -38.60
C ARG A 24 0.39 -32.92 -39.56
N ALA A 25 -0.67 -33.69 -39.26
CA ALA A 25 -1.89 -33.68 -40.08
C ALA A 25 -2.77 -32.42 -39.87
N ALA A 26 -2.74 -31.83 -38.66
CA ALA A 26 -3.55 -30.68 -38.27
C ALA A 26 -2.72 -29.69 -37.44
N PRO A 27 -1.77 -28.95 -38.02
CA PRO A 27 -0.89 -28.06 -37.26
C PRO A 27 -1.60 -26.86 -36.65
N ALA A 28 -2.80 -26.53 -37.13
CA ALA A 28 -3.65 -25.48 -36.57
C ALA A 28 -4.57 -25.95 -35.42
N ASP A 29 -4.46 -27.20 -34.99
CA ASP A 29 -5.24 -27.73 -33.85
C ASP A 29 -4.48 -27.54 -32.53
N ALA A 30 -4.81 -26.50 -31.78
CA ALA A 30 -4.22 -26.23 -30.47
C ALA A 30 -4.41 -27.37 -29.47
N GLU A 31 -5.46 -28.18 -29.62
CA GLU A 31 -5.69 -29.31 -28.72
C GLU A 31 -4.77 -30.49 -29.02
N ALA A 32 -4.41 -30.68 -30.29
CA ALA A 32 -3.39 -31.63 -30.70
C ALA A 32 -2.02 -31.30 -30.10
N TRP A 33 -1.63 -30.03 -30.17
CA TRP A 33 -0.40 -29.54 -29.55
C TRP A 33 -0.41 -29.69 -28.02
N ARG A 34 -1.53 -29.37 -27.36
CA ARG A 34 -1.69 -29.60 -25.90
C ARG A 34 -1.56 -31.08 -25.52
N LEU A 35 -2.12 -31.96 -26.32
CA LEU A 35 -1.98 -33.40 -26.09
C LEU A 35 -0.53 -33.87 -26.26
N LEU A 36 0.15 -33.37 -27.28
CA LEU A 36 1.57 -33.64 -27.51
C LEU A 36 2.43 -33.16 -26.33
N GLY A 37 2.26 -31.94 -25.88
CA GLY A 37 2.99 -31.38 -24.71
C GLY A 37 2.79 -32.23 -23.46
N ARG A 38 1.55 -32.64 -23.17
CA ARG A 38 1.24 -33.52 -22.01
C ARG A 38 1.88 -34.87 -22.15
N ALA A 39 1.89 -35.47 -23.34
CA ALA A 39 2.47 -36.79 -23.57
C ALA A 39 4.00 -36.76 -23.45
N LEU A 40 4.64 -35.73 -23.99
CA LEU A 40 6.08 -35.53 -23.89
C LEU A 40 6.51 -35.28 -22.43
N ARG A 41 5.77 -34.46 -21.69
CA ARG A 41 6.02 -34.23 -20.25
C ARG A 41 5.91 -35.51 -19.43
N ALA A 42 4.87 -36.33 -19.69
CA ALA A 42 4.71 -37.61 -19.03
C ALA A 42 5.80 -38.61 -19.44
N ALA A 43 6.36 -38.51 -20.63
CA ALA A 43 7.50 -39.30 -21.12
C ALA A 43 8.86 -38.82 -20.57
N GLY A 44 8.92 -37.68 -19.88
CA GLY A 44 10.16 -37.06 -19.36
C GLY A 44 10.92 -36.19 -20.37
N GLU A 45 10.35 -35.95 -21.55
CA GLU A 45 10.93 -35.09 -22.63
C GLU A 45 10.57 -33.61 -22.38
N GLN A 46 11.19 -33.01 -21.37
CA GLN A 46 10.82 -31.69 -20.83
C GLN A 46 10.89 -30.54 -21.86
N GLN A 47 12.01 -30.44 -22.62
CA GLN A 47 12.19 -29.35 -23.60
C GLN A 47 11.19 -29.43 -24.75
N ASP A 48 10.97 -30.63 -25.29
CA ASP A 48 9.99 -30.85 -26.36
C ASP A 48 8.56 -30.60 -25.87
N ALA A 49 8.27 -30.94 -24.59
CA ALA A 49 6.98 -30.65 -23.99
C ALA A 49 6.71 -29.15 -23.88
N GLU A 50 7.68 -28.37 -23.43
CA GLU A 50 7.59 -26.92 -23.33
C GLU A 50 7.39 -26.27 -24.71
N ALA A 51 8.12 -26.73 -25.72
CA ALA A 51 7.96 -26.26 -27.09
C ALA A 51 6.53 -26.55 -27.62
N ALA A 52 6.03 -27.77 -27.42
CA ALA A 52 4.66 -28.13 -27.84
C ALA A 52 3.57 -27.34 -27.09
N GLU A 53 3.77 -27.04 -25.81
CA GLU A 53 2.86 -26.22 -25.00
C GLU A 53 2.82 -24.78 -25.48
N LEU A 54 3.98 -24.19 -25.87
CA LEU A 54 4.05 -22.84 -26.44
C LEU A 54 3.41 -22.79 -27.83
N GLU A 55 3.60 -23.80 -28.68
CA GLU A 55 2.91 -23.91 -29.96
C GLU A 55 1.39 -24.01 -29.80
N ALA A 56 0.90 -24.77 -28.80
CA ALA A 56 -0.52 -24.82 -28.48
C ALA A 56 -1.10 -23.44 -28.16
N ILE A 57 -0.33 -22.60 -27.47
CA ILE A 57 -0.72 -21.23 -27.14
C ILE A 57 -0.68 -20.36 -28.40
N ALA A 58 0.39 -20.46 -29.19
CA ALA A 58 0.55 -19.69 -30.42
C ALA A 58 -0.58 -19.97 -31.42
N VAL A 59 -0.99 -21.22 -31.55
CA VAL A 59 -2.15 -21.60 -32.39
C VAL A 59 -3.46 -21.09 -31.78
N SER A 60 -3.63 -21.19 -30.46
CA SER A 60 -4.88 -20.83 -29.79
C SER A 60 -5.20 -19.34 -29.93
N VAL A 61 -4.22 -18.45 -29.92
CA VAL A 61 -4.46 -16.98 -30.01
C VAL A 61 -5.05 -16.57 -31.36
N HIS A 62 -5.00 -17.42 -32.36
CA HIS A 62 -5.64 -17.19 -33.67
C HIS A 62 -7.15 -17.52 -33.67
N ASP A 63 -7.72 -18.07 -32.59
CA ASP A 63 -9.18 -18.20 -32.46
C ASP A 63 -9.82 -16.79 -32.51
N PRO A 64 -10.77 -16.51 -33.42
CA PRO A 64 -11.35 -15.19 -33.58
C PRO A 64 -11.97 -14.63 -32.28
N ARG A 65 -12.51 -15.50 -31.41
CA ARG A 65 -13.06 -15.12 -30.11
C ARG A 65 -11.98 -14.60 -29.17
N LEU A 66 -10.78 -15.22 -29.17
CA LEU A 66 -9.67 -14.77 -28.34
C LEU A 66 -9.03 -13.48 -28.88
N PHE A 67 -8.97 -13.34 -30.19
CA PHE A 67 -8.51 -12.10 -30.83
C PHE A 67 -9.42 -10.92 -30.46
N GLU A 68 -10.74 -11.10 -30.56
CA GLU A 68 -11.72 -10.07 -30.16
C GLU A 68 -11.67 -9.79 -28.64
N ALA A 69 -11.48 -10.83 -27.79
CA ALA A 69 -11.32 -10.65 -26.36
C ALA A 69 -10.04 -9.86 -26.02
N ALA A 70 -8.93 -10.11 -26.70
CA ALA A 70 -7.69 -9.37 -26.54
C ALA A 70 -7.86 -7.90 -26.93
N SER A 71 -8.51 -7.61 -28.09
CA SER A 71 -8.85 -6.24 -28.49
C SER A 71 -9.74 -5.55 -27.44
N ALA A 72 -10.76 -6.24 -26.95
CA ALA A 72 -11.65 -5.70 -25.92
C ALA A 72 -10.92 -5.40 -24.60
N LEU A 73 -9.94 -6.22 -24.24
CA LEU A 73 -9.06 -5.92 -23.08
C LEU A 73 -8.23 -4.67 -23.35
N LEU A 74 -7.59 -4.55 -24.50
CA LEU A 74 -6.78 -3.36 -24.84
C LEU A 74 -7.61 -2.08 -24.80
N ASP A 75 -8.84 -2.11 -25.34
CA ASP A 75 -9.77 -0.98 -25.39
C ASP A 75 -10.46 -0.71 -24.02
N GLY A 76 -10.19 -1.48 -22.98
CA GLY A 76 -10.85 -1.35 -21.69
C GLY A 76 -12.32 -1.82 -21.66
N ARG A 77 -12.81 -2.48 -22.72
CA ARG A 77 -14.19 -3.02 -22.83
C ARG A 77 -14.35 -4.33 -22.05
N LEU A 78 -14.19 -4.27 -20.71
CA LEU A 78 -14.06 -5.44 -19.83
C LEU A 78 -15.26 -6.38 -19.88
N ALA A 79 -16.49 -5.84 -19.98
CA ALA A 79 -17.70 -6.66 -20.09
C ALA A 79 -17.78 -7.46 -21.40
N VAL A 80 -17.19 -6.95 -22.50
CA VAL A 80 -17.09 -7.66 -23.77
C VAL A 80 -16.11 -8.82 -23.65
N ALA A 81 -14.91 -8.55 -23.09
CA ALA A 81 -13.91 -9.57 -22.86
C ALA A 81 -14.46 -10.72 -22.01
N GLU A 82 -15.21 -10.41 -20.93
CA GLU A 82 -15.82 -11.43 -20.07
C GLU A 82 -16.82 -12.32 -20.82
N ARG A 83 -17.70 -11.73 -21.64
CA ARG A 83 -18.68 -12.47 -22.45
C ARG A 83 -18.05 -13.43 -23.43
N LEU A 84 -16.87 -13.11 -23.95
CA LEU A 84 -16.14 -13.97 -24.91
C LEU A 84 -15.35 -15.05 -24.20
N LEU A 85 -14.64 -14.70 -23.12
CA LEU A 85 -13.74 -15.62 -22.43
C LEU A 85 -14.44 -16.68 -21.58
N ARG A 86 -15.56 -16.35 -20.91
CA ARG A 86 -16.27 -17.33 -20.07
C ARG A 86 -16.80 -18.54 -20.84
N PRO A 87 -17.53 -18.40 -21.97
CA PRO A 87 -17.97 -19.55 -22.76
C PRO A 87 -16.79 -20.30 -23.37
N HIS A 88 -15.76 -19.59 -23.85
CA HIS A 88 -14.57 -20.24 -24.41
C HIS A 88 -13.87 -21.14 -23.39
N LEU A 89 -13.65 -20.68 -22.15
CA LEU A 89 -13.04 -21.46 -21.10
C LEU A 89 -13.95 -22.60 -20.58
N LYS A 90 -15.27 -22.47 -20.72
CA LYS A 90 -16.19 -23.57 -20.43
C LYS A 90 -16.07 -24.69 -21.46
N GLU A 91 -15.84 -24.36 -22.72
CA GLU A 91 -15.60 -25.31 -23.82
C GLU A 91 -14.16 -25.87 -23.78
N LYS A 92 -13.16 -24.99 -23.53
CA LYS A 92 -11.74 -25.29 -23.57
C LYS A 92 -11.04 -24.91 -22.24
N PRO A 93 -11.27 -25.63 -21.13
CA PRO A 93 -10.83 -25.25 -19.77
C PRO A 93 -9.31 -25.26 -19.56
N THR A 94 -8.55 -25.80 -20.50
CA THR A 94 -7.08 -25.85 -20.46
C THR A 94 -6.41 -24.94 -21.48
N ASP A 95 -7.17 -24.00 -22.05
CA ASP A 95 -6.61 -23.03 -22.99
C ASP A 95 -5.83 -21.94 -22.23
N VAL A 96 -4.51 -22.06 -22.24
CA VAL A 96 -3.59 -21.19 -21.47
C VAL A 96 -3.68 -19.74 -21.89
N ALA A 97 -3.86 -19.46 -23.19
CA ALA A 97 -4.04 -18.08 -23.68
C ALA A 97 -5.31 -17.44 -23.10
N ALA A 98 -6.42 -18.19 -23.16
CA ALA A 98 -7.69 -17.73 -22.59
C ALA A 98 -7.65 -17.58 -21.07
N ILE A 99 -6.98 -18.51 -20.35
CA ILE A 99 -6.78 -18.42 -18.90
C ILE A 99 -6.00 -17.16 -18.55
N ARG A 100 -4.91 -16.84 -19.25
CA ARG A 100 -4.14 -15.62 -19.04
C ARG A 100 -4.96 -14.35 -19.29
N MET A 101 -5.75 -14.33 -20.39
CA MET A 101 -6.63 -13.19 -20.67
C MET A 101 -7.70 -13.01 -19.59
N MET A 102 -8.30 -14.11 -19.09
CA MET A 102 -9.25 -14.07 -17.98
C MET A 102 -8.59 -13.58 -16.68
N ALA A 103 -7.33 -13.94 -16.44
CA ALA A 103 -6.56 -13.44 -15.31
C ALA A 103 -6.29 -11.93 -15.43
N GLU A 104 -5.96 -11.45 -16.61
CA GLU A 104 -5.81 -10.01 -16.88
C GLU A 104 -7.12 -9.25 -16.62
N LEU A 105 -8.24 -9.78 -17.11
CA LEU A 105 -9.57 -9.23 -16.82
C LEU A 105 -9.83 -9.17 -15.31
N ALA A 106 -9.59 -10.27 -14.59
CA ALA A 106 -9.77 -10.31 -13.13
C ALA A 106 -8.88 -9.28 -12.41
N ALA A 107 -7.62 -9.13 -12.85
CA ALA A 107 -6.69 -8.14 -12.30
C ALA A 107 -7.15 -6.70 -12.54
N ARG A 108 -7.71 -6.39 -13.71
CA ARG A 108 -8.29 -5.06 -14.03
C ARG A 108 -9.55 -4.76 -13.22
N LEU A 109 -10.35 -5.78 -12.90
CA LEU A 109 -11.51 -5.69 -12.02
C LEU A 109 -11.13 -5.67 -10.52
N GLY A 110 -9.84 -5.64 -10.17
CA GLY A 110 -9.38 -5.63 -8.79
C GLY A 110 -9.44 -7.01 -8.09
N ARG A 111 -9.87 -8.06 -8.78
CA ARG A 111 -10.00 -9.43 -8.27
C ARG A 111 -8.65 -10.17 -8.31
N LEU A 112 -7.67 -9.64 -7.54
CA LEU A 112 -6.28 -10.09 -7.63
C LEU A 112 -6.08 -11.55 -7.20
N GLY A 113 -6.87 -12.05 -6.24
CA GLY A 113 -6.83 -13.46 -5.83
C GLY A 113 -7.26 -14.44 -6.93
N ASP A 114 -8.32 -14.07 -7.68
CA ASP A 114 -8.77 -14.87 -8.82
C ASP A 114 -7.76 -14.81 -9.97
N ALA A 115 -7.16 -13.63 -10.21
CA ALA A 115 -6.11 -13.47 -11.21
C ALA A 115 -4.89 -14.35 -10.89
N GLU A 116 -4.44 -14.37 -9.63
CA GLU A 116 -3.35 -15.23 -9.18
C GLU A 116 -3.67 -16.71 -9.41
N ALA A 117 -4.84 -17.18 -8.99
CA ALA A 117 -5.24 -18.57 -9.16
C ALA A 117 -5.23 -18.99 -10.63
N LEU A 118 -5.75 -18.15 -11.51
CA LEU A 118 -5.74 -18.38 -12.96
C LEU A 118 -4.32 -18.39 -13.54
N LEU A 119 -3.43 -17.48 -13.13
CA LEU A 119 -2.06 -17.43 -13.61
C LEU A 119 -1.23 -18.61 -13.12
N ARG A 120 -1.39 -19.02 -11.88
CA ARG A 120 -0.76 -20.24 -11.36
C ARG A 120 -1.25 -21.46 -12.16
N ARG A 121 -2.55 -21.52 -12.47
CA ARG A 121 -3.10 -22.60 -13.32
C ARG A 121 -2.53 -22.56 -14.74
N ALA A 122 -2.35 -21.39 -15.34
CA ALA A 122 -1.69 -21.24 -16.65
C ALA A 122 -0.25 -21.78 -16.62
N LEU A 123 0.51 -21.49 -15.55
CA LEU A 123 1.89 -21.95 -15.37
C LEU A 123 1.99 -23.44 -15.00
N GLU A 124 0.98 -24.03 -14.38
CA GLU A 124 0.90 -25.50 -14.21
C GLU A 124 0.72 -26.20 -15.57
N LEU A 125 -0.02 -25.59 -16.49
CA LEU A 125 -0.28 -26.16 -17.83
C LEU A 125 0.85 -25.88 -18.82
N ALA A 126 1.56 -24.77 -18.68
CA ALA A 126 2.67 -24.35 -19.52
C ALA A 126 3.71 -23.57 -18.67
N PRO A 127 4.62 -24.27 -17.97
CA PRO A 127 5.58 -23.64 -17.07
C PRO A 127 6.54 -22.65 -17.74
N ALA A 128 6.85 -22.84 -19.02
CA ALA A 128 7.72 -21.96 -19.81
C ALA A 128 7.01 -20.69 -20.34
N PHE A 129 5.69 -20.53 -20.10
CA PHE A 129 4.93 -19.39 -20.64
C PHE A 129 5.26 -18.08 -19.93
N ALA A 130 6.29 -17.37 -20.39
CA ALA A 130 6.80 -16.12 -19.83
C ALA A 130 5.71 -15.03 -19.65
N PRO A 131 4.73 -14.81 -20.57
CA PRO A 131 3.69 -13.81 -20.36
C PRO A 131 2.80 -14.06 -19.14
N ALA A 132 2.49 -15.32 -18.80
CA ALA A 132 1.73 -15.63 -17.60
C ALA A 132 2.57 -15.38 -16.34
N ARG A 133 3.87 -15.67 -16.35
CA ARG A 133 4.80 -15.40 -15.24
C ARG A 133 4.96 -13.89 -15.02
N SER A 134 5.06 -13.09 -16.08
CA SER A 134 5.13 -11.63 -16.00
C SER A 134 3.85 -11.03 -15.40
N ASN A 135 2.68 -11.52 -15.84
CA ASN A 135 1.41 -11.09 -15.26
C ASN A 135 1.30 -11.52 -13.77
N LEU A 136 1.78 -12.71 -13.42
CA LEU A 136 1.80 -13.17 -12.02
C LEU A 136 2.70 -12.30 -11.14
N ALA A 137 3.89 -11.93 -11.62
CA ALA A 137 4.77 -10.99 -10.92
C ALA A 137 4.06 -9.65 -10.65
N THR A 138 3.35 -9.11 -11.65
CA THR A 138 2.56 -7.89 -11.52
C THR A 138 1.42 -8.04 -10.51
N VAL A 139 0.70 -9.14 -10.53
CA VAL A 139 -0.40 -9.43 -9.60
C VAL A 139 0.12 -9.56 -8.16
N LEU A 140 1.20 -10.29 -7.95
CA LEU A 140 1.85 -10.45 -6.63
C LEU A 140 2.35 -9.08 -6.09
N TYR A 141 2.97 -8.26 -6.95
CA TYR A 141 3.38 -6.92 -6.58
C TYR A 141 2.18 -6.04 -6.15
N ARG A 142 1.05 -6.14 -6.87
CA ARG A 142 -0.20 -5.41 -6.54
C ARG A 142 -0.88 -5.94 -5.27
N GLN A 143 -0.70 -7.20 -4.93
CA GLN A 143 -1.15 -7.83 -3.68
C GLN A 143 -0.26 -7.51 -2.48
N ASN A 144 0.77 -6.68 -2.66
CA ASN A 144 1.79 -6.38 -1.66
C ASN A 144 2.59 -7.62 -1.20
N ARG A 145 2.91 -8.49 -2.15
CA ARG A 145 3.80 -9.66 -1.99
C ARG A 145 5.05 -9.48 -2.87
N PRO A 146 5.86 -8.43 -2.61
CA PRO A 146 6.97 -8.06 -3.50
C PRO A 146 8.09 -9.11 -3.53
N ALA A 147 8.31 -9.86 -2.46
CA ALA A 147 9.33 -10.93 -2.45
C ALA A 147 9.02 -12.01 -3.48
N GLU A 148 7.78 -12.51 -3.51
CA GLU A 148 7.36 -13.51 -4.50
C GLU A 148 7.35 -12.94 -5.92
N ALA A 149 7.06 -11.64 -6.07
CA ALA A 149 7.17 -10.98 -7.38
C ALA A 149 8.62 -10.97 -7.87
N VAL A 150 9.61 -10.72 -7.00
CA VAL A 150 11.04 -10.77 -7.33
C VAL A 150 11.44 -12.17 -7.80
N GLU A 151 11.01 -13.24 -7.13
CA GLU A 151 11.27 -14.62 -7.55
C GLU A 151 10.78 -14.89 -8.99
N MET A 152 9.56 -14.44 -9.32
CA MET A 152 9.04 -14.60 -10.69
C MET A 152 9.82 -13.79 -11.71
N LEU A 153 10.29 -12.60 -11.34
CA LEU A 153 11.06 -11.71 -12.20
C LEU A 153 12.50 -12.23 -12.40
N ASP A 154 13.10 -12.86 -11.40
CA ASP A 154 14.41 -13.48 -11.51
C ASP A 154 14.41 -14.62 -12.55
N LEU A 155 13.36 -15.43 -12.56
CA LEU A 155 13.17 -16.46 -13.59
C LEU A 155 13.02 -15.86 -14.99
N LEU A 156 12.32 -14.73 -15.13
CA LEU A 156 12.15 -14.05 -16.42
C LEU A 156 13.45 -13.41 -16.91
N LEU A 157 14.17 -12.74 -16.01
CA LEU A 157 15.43 -12.08 -16.30
C LEU A 157 16.57 -13.09 -16.52
N GLY A 158 16.46 -14.30 -15.98
CA GLY A 158 17.36 -15.41 -16.32
C GLY A 158 17.30 -15.80 -17.81
N ALA A 159 16.12 -15.67 -18.43
CA ALA A 159 15.91 -15.94 -19.85
C ALA A 159 16.16 -14.71 -20.75
N ASP A 160 15.80 -13.53 -20.29
CA ASP A 160 15.95 -12.24 -20.98
C ASP A 160 16.48 -11.17 -20.01
N PRO A 161 17.81 -11.14 -19.76
CA PRO A 161 18.42 -10.26 -18.76
C PRO A 161 18.26 -8.76 -19.05
N ALA A 162 18.11 -8.39 -20.34
CA ALA A 162 18.06 -7.01 -20.78
C ALA A 162 16.64 -6.43 -20.84
N ASN A 163 15.60 -7.18 -20.46
CA ASN A 163 14.22 -6.73 -20.57
C ASN A 163 13.91 -5.55 -19.61
N PRO A 164 13.73 -4.32 -20.12
CA PRO A 164 13.61 -3.14 -19.27
C PRO A 164 12.32 -3.13 -18.46
N ALA A 165 11.24 -3.76 -18.94
CA ALA A 165 9.98 -3.83 -18.21
C ALA A 165 10.09 -4.74 -16.97
N HIS A 166 10.75 -5.90 -17.12
CA HIS A 166 11.00 -6.82 -16.03
C HIS A 166 12.00 -6.23 -15.02
N GLN A 167 13.08 -5.61 -15.50
CA GLN A 167 14.05 -4.91 -14.65
C GLN A 167 13.37 -3.79 -13.84
N ASN A 168 12.56 -2.95 -14.47
CA ASN A 168 11.85 -1.85 -13.80
C ASN A 168 10.89 -2.38 -12.70
N LEU A 169 10.11 -3.44 -13.00
CA LEU A 169 9.21 -4.03 -12.01
C LEU A 169 9.99 -4.69 -10.86
N LYS A 170 11.14 -5.34 -11.16
CA LYS A 170 12.03 -5.90 -10.13
C LYS A 170 12.57 -4.79 -9.21
N ALA A 171 13.08 -3.70 -9.78
CA ALA A 171 13.57 -2.57 -9.00
C ALA A 171 12.46 -1.97 -8.10
N ALA A 172 11.25 -1.83 -8.62
CA ALA A 172 10.10 -1.37 -7.84
C ALA A 172 9.73 -2.34 -6.70
N ALA A 173 9.80 -3.65 -6.93
CA ALA A 173 9.55 -4.68 -5.93
C ALA A 173 10.63 -4.69 -4.83
N LEU A 174 11.91 -4.62 -5.22
CA LEU A 174 13.06 -4.49 -4.31
C LEU A 174 12.95 -3.24 -3.42
N GLY A 175 12.55 -2.11 -3.99
CA GLY A 175 12.27 -0.90 -3.23
C GLY A 175 11.15 -1.06 -2.18
N ARG A 176 10.18 -1.97 -2.40
CA ARG A 176 9.16 -2.31 -1.39
C ARG A 176 9.67 -3.24 -0.30
N ILE A 177 10.65 -4.09 -0.59
CA ILE A 177 11.29 -4.98 0.38
C ILE A 177 12.33 -4.24 1.23
N GLY A 178 12.77 -3.05 0.77
CA GLY A 178 13.84 -2.28 1.40
C GLY A 178 15.24 -2.63 0.88
N SER A 179 15.37 -3.36 -0.23
CA SER A 179 16.64 -3.65 -0.92
C SER A 179 16.97 -2.50 -1.88
N TYR A 180 17.23 -1.31 -1.31
CA TYR A 180 17.31 -0.07 -2.07
C TYR A 180 18.55 0.02 -2.96
N GLU A 181 19.71 -0.46 -2.51
CA GLU A 181 20.95 -0.41 -3.30
C GLU A 181 20.84 -1.26 -4.57
N GLU A 182 20.26 -2.46 -4.45
CA GLU A 182 20.00 -3.31 -5.62
C GLU A 182 18.99 -2.65 -6.58
N ALA A 183 17.94 -2.04 -6.04
CA ALA A 183 16.95 -1.31 -6.85
C ALA A 183 17.59 -0.14 -7.60
N LEU A 184 18.47 0.64 -6.96
CA LEU A 184 19.19 1.76 -7.57
C LEU A 184 20.08 1.27 -8.72
N GLY A 185 20.87 0.22 -8.49
CA GLY A 185 21.74 -0.35 -9.55
C GLY A 185 20.96 -0.82 -10.78
N ILE A 186 19.77 -1.41 -10.59
CA ILE A 186 18.90 -1.81 -11.71
C ILE A 186 18.35 -0.58 -12.45
N TYR A 187 17.88 0.45 -11.72
CA TYR A 187 17.41 1.69 -12.38
C TYR A 187 18.51 2.37 -13.18
N GLU A 188 19.74 2.42 -12.65
CA GLU A 188 20.91 2.99 -13.33
C GLU A 188 21.20 2.24 -14.64
N GLN A 189 21.15 0.90 -14.61
CA GLN A 189 21.31 0.09 -15.82
C GLN A 189 20.21 0.35 -16.87
N VAL A 190 18.94 0.39 -16.45
CA VAL A 190 17.80 0.68 -17.34
C VAL A 190 17.95 2.06 -17.96
N LEU A 191 18.29 3.08 -17.17
CA LEU A 191 18.40 4.46 -17.63
C LEU A 191 19.64 4.71 -18.50
N ALA A 192 20.73 3.93 -18.33
CA ALA A 192 21.89 3.96 -19.23
C ALA A 192 21.53 3.46 -20.64
N GLY A 193 20.72 2.42 -20.74
CA GLY A 193 20.25 1.88 -22.03
C GLY A 193 19.05 2.65 -22.63
N HIS A 194 18.18 3.19 -21.76
CA HIS A 194 16.90 3.81 -22.14
C HIS A 194 16.70 5.17 -21.44
N PRO A 195 17.50 6.20 -21.75
CA PRO A 195 17.49 7.48 -21.02
C PRO A 195 16.23 8.34 -21.22
N ALA A 196 15.40 8.03 -22.22
CA ALA A 196 14.18 8.78 -22.54
C ALA A 196 12.92 8.21 -21.84
N GLN A 197 13.05 7.68 -20.62
CA GLN A 197 11.97 7.06 -19.83
C GLN A 197 11.62 7.92 -18.60
N PRO A 198 10.71 8.91 -18.70
CA PRO A 198 10.45 9.84 -17.60
C PRO A 198 9.92 9.17 -16.35
N LYS A 199 9.06 8.13 -16.47
CA LYS A 199 8.52 7.39 -15.32
C LYS A 199 9.58 6.53 -14.62
N VAL A 200 10.61 6.07 -15.33
CA VAL A 200 11.74 5.36 -14.72
C VAL A 200 12.63 6.34 -13.95
N TRP A 201 12.91 7.53 -14.52
CA TRP A 201 13.60 8.62 -13.80
C TRP A 201 12.85 9.02 -12.53
N MET A 202 11.52 9.12 -12.58
CA MET A 202 10.69 9.41 -11.41
C MET A 202 10.84 8.31 -10.34
N SER A 203 10.73 7.04 -10.74
CA SER A 203 10.87 5.90 -9.81
C SER A 203 12.26 5.83 -9.19
N TYR A 204 13.31 6.08 -9.96
CA TYR A 204 14.68 6.22 -9.48
C TYR A 204 14.80 7.35 -8.45
N GLY A 205 14.23 8.52 -8.75
CA GLY A 205 14.16 9.66 -7.82
C GLY A 205 13.45 9.32 -6.50
N HIS A 206 12.39 8.51 -6.54
CA HIS A 206 11.70 8.06 -5.33
C HIS A 206 12.58 7.17 -4.43
N VAL A 207 13.38 6.28 -5.01
CA VAL A 207 14.30 5.44 -4.25
C VAL A 207 15.44 6.28 -3.66
N LEU A 208 16.04 7.17 -4.47
CA LEU A 208 17.08 8.11 -4.03
C LEU A 208 16.61 8.97 -2.84
N LYS A 209 15.38 9.53 -2.91
CA LYS A 209 14.76 10.24 -1.79
C LYS A 209 14.66 9.36 -0.54
N THR A 210 14.24 8.10 -0.71
CA THR A 210 14.04 7.17 0.41
C THR A 210 15.34 6.89 1.16
N VAL A 211 16.46 6.72 0.44
CA VAL A 211 17.79 6.51 1.04
C VAL A 211 18.48 7.81 1.48
N GLY A 212 17.89 8.97 1.19
CA GLY A 212 18.44 10.29 1.61
C GLY A 212 19.41 10.93 0.62
N ARG A 213 19.57 10.38 -0.59
CA ARG A 213 20.34 10.97 -1.69
C ARG A 213 19.52 12.09 -2.35
N ARG A 214 19.32 13.17 -1.58
CA ARG A 214 18.39 14.26 -1.92
C ARG A 214 18.71 14.93 -3.26
N ASP A 215 19.96 15.35 -3.45
CA ASP A 215 20.35 16.14 -4.63
C ASP A 215 20.29 15.28 -5.90
N ASP A 216 20.63 14.01 -5.81
CA ASP A 216 20.45 13.05 -6.90
C ASP A 216 18.97 12.83 -7.21
N SER A 217 18.11 12.77 -6.18
CA SER A 217 16.65 12.69 -6.36
C SER A 217 16.09 13.90 -7.11
N ILE A 218 16.54 15.11 -6.75
CA ILE A 218 16.17 16.34 -7.45
C ILE A 218 16.61 16.29 -8.91
N ALA A 219 17.86 15.90 -9.17
CA ALA A 219 18.38 15.76 -10.53
C ALA A 219 17.57 14.75 -11.35
N ALA A 220 17.19 13.62 -10.78
CA ALA A 220 16.36 12.60 -11.43
C ALA A 220 14.96 13.16 -11.78
N TYR A 221 14.28 13.87 -10.87
CA TYR A 221 12.99 14.49 -11.16
C TYR A 221 13.11 15.59 -12.23
N ARG A 222 14.13 16.46 -12.16
CA ARG A 222 14.38 17.48 -13.19
C ARG A 222 14.64 16.85 -14.54
N ARG A 223 15.35 15.69 -14.58
CA ARG A 223 15.56 14.95 -15.84
C ARG A 223 14.24 14.41 -16.37
N ALA A 224 13.37 13.84 -15.53
CA ALA A 224 12.04 13.39 -15.94
C ALA A 224 11.23 14.54 -16.56
N LEU A 225 11.22 15.72 -15.91
CA LEU A 225 10.50 16.91 -16.39
C LEU A 225 11.07 17.48 -17.69
N SER A 226 12.39 17.37 -17.94
CA SER A 226 12.98 17.76 -19.22
C SER A 226 12.54 16.90 -20.40
N ILE A 227 12.06 15.68 -20.13
CA ILE A 227 11.53 14.72 -21.13
C ILE A 227 10.01 14.87 -21.28
N ALA A 228 9.30 15.01 -20.16
CA ALA A 228 7.84 15.13 -20.10
C ALA A 228 7.44 16.27 -19.14
N PRO A 229 7.39 17.54 -19.64
CA PRO A 229 7.09 18.72 -18.80
C PRO A 229 5.69 18.72 -18.18
N THR A 230 4.72 18.03 -18.78
CA THR A 230 3.33 17.95 -18.33
C THR A 230 3.10 16.83 -17.31
N LEU A 231 4.11 16.04 -16.96
CA LEU A 231 3.98 14.93 -16.00
C LEU A 231 3.82 15.47 -14.57
N GLY A 232 2.58 15.70 -14.18
CA GLY A 232 2.21 16.35 -12.91
C GLY A 232 2.70 15.58 -11.68
N GLU A 233 2.72 14.23 -11.73
CA GLU A 233 3.23 13.39 -10.64
C GLU A 233 4.70 13.71 -10.32
N VAL A 234 5.52 14.06 -11.31
CA VAL A 234 6.93 14.45 -11.09
C VAL A 234 7.03 15.83 -10.45
N TRP A 235 6.22 16.79 -10.90
CA TRP A 235 6.15 18.12 -10.28
C TRP A 235 5.75 18.01 -8.80
N TRP A 236 4.72 17.22 -8.52
CA TRP A 236 4.33 16.93 -7.14
C TRP A 236 5.43 16.24 -6.34
N SER A 237 6.12 15.26 -6.93
CA SER A 237 7.22 14.56 -6.26
C SER A 237 8.36 15.50 -5.86
N LEU A 238 8.69 16.46 -6.72
CA LEU A 238 9.69 17.50 -6.47
C LEU A 238 9.22 18.48 -5.37
N ALA A 239 7.99 18.99 -5.46
CA ALA A 239 7.38 19.87 -4.46
C ALA A 239 7.26 19.18 -3.09
N ASN A 240 6.93 17.88 -3.08
CA ASN A 240 6.76 17.09 -1.87
C ASN A 240 8.08 16.67 -1.18
N LEU A 241 9.25 17.04 -1.72
CA LEU A 241 10.51 16.99 -0.98
C LEU A 241 10.49 17.98 0.20
N LYS A 242 9.72 19.08 0.10
CA LYS A 242 9.52 20.11 1.13
C LYS A 242 10.79 20.88 1.55
N THR A 243 11.93 20.43 1.12
CA THR A 243 13.24 21.04 1.35
C THR A 243 13.75 21.77 0.11
N VAL A 244 13.04 21.64 -1.01
CA VAL A 244 13.24 22.37 -2.26
C VAL A 244 12.24 23.52 -2.31
N ARG A 245 12.72 24.74 -2.51
CA ARG A 245 11.86 25.88 -2.85
C ARG A 245 11.76 25.97 -4.36
N LEU A 246 10.53 25.85 -4.86
CA LEU A 246 10.24 26.07 -6.26
C LEU A 246 10.14 27.58 -6.51
N GLY A 247 10.81 28.07 -7.57
CA GLY A 247 10.85 29.48 -7.92
C GLY A 247 9.77 29.88 -8.92
N GLU A 248 9.82 31.16 -9.34
CA GLU A 248 8.87 31.73 -10.33
C GLU A 248 8.93 31.01 -11.68
N GLU A 249 10.11 30.53 -12.10
CA GLU A 249 10.27 29.75 -13.34
C GLU A 249 9.53 28.40 -13.25
N ASP A 250 9.58 27.75 -12.08
CA ASP A 250 8.86 26.50 -11.86
C ASP A 250 7.33 26.73 -11.85
N VAL A 251 6.88 27.84 -11.22
CA VAL A 251 5.47 28.24 -11.22
C VAL A 251 5.00 28.44 -12.66
N ALA A 252 5.71 29.25 -13.44
CA ALA A 252 5.36 29.51 -14.84
C ALA A 252 5.35 28.23 -15.70
N ALA A 253 6.30 27.31 -15.47
CA ALA A 253 6.33 26.03 -16.18
C ALA A 253 5.12 25.14 -15.83
N MET A 254 4.71 25.10 -14.55
CA MET A 254 3.53 24.34 -14.12
C MET A 254 2.22 24.97 -14.62
N GLU A 255 2.12 26.32 -14.62
CA GLU A 255 0.97 27.04 -15.19
C GLU A 255 0.84 26.75 -16.69
N ALA A 256 1.95 26.80 -17.43
CA ALA A 256 1.97 26.43 -18.86
C ALA A 256 1.57 24.96 -19.09
N ALA A 257 1.97 24.05 -18.18
CA ALA A 257 1.57 22.65 -18.25
C ALA A 257 0.06 22.45 -18.01
N LEU A 258 -0.57 23.28 -17.17
CA LEU A 258 -2.02 23.24 -16.93
C LEU A 258 -2.84 23.68 -18.15
N GLU A 259 -2.27 24.49 -19.05
CA GLU A 259 -2.90 24.96 -20.29
C GLU A 259 -2.80 23.97 -21.45
N ALA A 260 -2.10 22.83 -21.28
CA ALA A 260 -1.94 21.83 -22.33
C ALA A 260 -3.30 21.15 -22.65
N ASP A 261 -3.65 21.09 -23.94
CA ASP A 261 -4.95 20.56 -24.43
C ASP A 261 -5.15 19.08 -24.13
N ASP A 262 -4.06 18.30 -24.05
CA ASP A 262 -4.05 16.84 -23.83
C ASP A 262 -3.72 16.43 -22.39
N LEU A 263 -3.72 17.39 -21.45
CA LEU A 263 -3.41 17.13 -20.05
C LEU A 263 -4.51 16.26 -19.43
N ASP A 264 -4.11 15.08 -18.95
CA ASP A 264 -5.05 14.22 -18.23
C ASP A 264 -5.39 14.80 -16.83
N GLU A 265 -6.52 14.35 -16.30
CA GLU A 265 -7.03 14.86 -15.02
C GLU A 265 -6.15 14.46 -13.83
N GLU A 266 -5.38 13.37 -13.96
CA GLU A 266 -4.44 12.92 -12.92
C GLU A 266 -3.23 13.83 -12.86
N ASP A 267 -2.63 14.17 -14.00
CA ASP A 267 -1.53 15.14 -14.06
C ASP A 267 -2.02 16.53 -13.62
N ARG A 268 -3.26 16.92 -13.98
CA ARG A 268 -3.87 18.21 -13.56
C ARG A 268 -3.91 18.36 -12.04
N PHE A 269 -4.49 17.41 -11.30
CA PHE A 269 -4.54 17.58 -9.84
C PHE A 269 -3.16 17.49 -9.17
N HIS A 270 -2.22 16.74 -9.74
CA HIS A 270 -0.84 16.75 -9.26
C HIS A 270 -0.16 18.12 -9.43
N LEU A 271 -0.37 18.76 -10.58
CA LEU A 271 0.10 20.12 -10.85
C LEU A 271 -0.53 21.12 -9.87
N ASP A 272 -1.83 21.02 -9.60
CA ASP A 272 -2.49 21.89 -8.62
C ASP A 272 -1.88 21.76 -7.22
N PHE A 273 -1.63 20.53 -6.74
CA PHE A 273 -0.94 20.35 -5.45
C PHE A 273 0.49 20.89 -5.46
N ALA A 274 1.22 20.75 -6.57
CA ALA A 274 2.58 21.26 -6.72
C ALA A 274 2.61 22.79 -6.76
N LEU A 275 1.70 23.43 -7.52
CA LEU A 275 1.51 24.88 -7.57
C LEU A 275 1.09 25.43 -6.21
N GLY A 276 0.14 24.79 -5.53
CA GLY A 276 -0.25 25.18 -4.18
C GLY A 276 0.95 25.25 -3.26
N LYS A 277 1.86 24.27 -3.32
CA LYS A 277 3.10 24.26 -2.51
C LYS A 277 4.09 25.33 -2.94
N ALA A 278 4.30 25.53 -4.24
CA ALA A 278 5.22 26.54 -4.77
C ALA A 278 4.76 27.96 -4.40
N LEU A 279 3.48 28.25 -4.57
CA LEU A 279 2.88 29.55 -4.25
C LEU A 279 2.86 29.82 -2.73
N GLU A 280 2.65 28.78 -1.90
CA GLU A 280 2.79 28.89 -0.44
C GLU A 280 4.23 29.28 -0.05
N ASP A 281 5.24 28.69 -0.68
CA ASP A 281 6.66 29.01 -0.43
C ASP A 281 7.02 30.44 -0.85
N LEU A 282 6.32 30.98 -1.86
CA LEU A 282 6.44 32.38 -2.31
C LEU A 282 5.58 33.35 -1.49
N GLY A 283 4.81 32.88 -0.50
CA GLY A 283 3.95 33.71 0.35
C GLY A 283 2.64 34.13 -0.32
N ARG A 284 2.25 33.52 -1.44
CA ARG A 284 1.00 33.81 -2.17
C ARG A 284 -0.14 32.94 -1.65
N ASP A 285 -0.52 33.10 -0.37
CA ASP A 285 -1.39 32.17 0.37
C ASP A 285 -2.78 31.98 -0.25
N ALA A 286 -3.40 33.04 -0.77
CA ALA A 286 -4.73 32.93 -1.39
C ALA A 286 -4.69 32.08 -2.68
N SER A 287 -3.71 32.32 -3.55
CA SER A 287 -3.51 31.53 -4.76
C SER A 287 -3.11 30.09 -4.42
N ALA A 288 -2.24 29.90 -3.43
CA ALA A 288 -1.85 28.58 -2.94
C ALA A 288 -3.06 27.76 -2.48
N PHE A 289 -3.96 28.40 -1.70
CA PHE A 289 -5.17 27.70 -1.24
C PHE A 289 -6.13 27.38 -2.38
N ALA A 290 -6.28 28.26 -3.37
CA ALA A 290 -7.12 28.02 -4.54
C ALA A 290 -6.66 26.74 -5.30
N HIS A 291 -5.35 26.59 -5.53
CA HIS A 291 -4.80 25.38 -6.15
C HIS A 291 -4.94 24.15 -5.26
N TYR A 292 -4.68 24.22 -3.96
CA TYR A 292 -4.95 23.11 -3.05
C TYR A 292 -6.43 22.69 -3.07
N ALA A 293 -7.35 23.67 -3.07
CA ALA A 293 -8.79 23.38 -3.09
C ALA A 293 -9.21 22.71 -4.41
N GLU A 294 -8.68 23.18 -5.56
CA GLU A 294 -8.98 22.59 -6.86
C GLU A 294 -8.39 21.18 -6.99
N GLY A 295 -7.13 20.98 -6.64
CA GLY A 295 -6.51 19.65 -6.63
C GLY A 295 -7.25 18.65 -5.75
N ASN A 296 -7.71 19.10 -4.56
CA ASN A 296 -8.54 18.30 -3.67
C ASN A 296 -9.90 17.98 -4.30
N ARG A 297 -10.58 18.95 -4.90
CA ARG A 297 -11.89 18.77 -5.56
C ARG A 297 -11.80 17.73 -6.69
N LEU A 298 -10.80 17.85 -7.57
CA LEU A 298 -10.56 16.90 -8.67
C LEU A 298 -10.26 15.50 -8.12
N ARG A 299 -9.41 15.42 -7.13
CA ARG A 299 -9.06 14.12 -6.53
C ARG A 299 -10.25 13.49 -5.81
N ARG A 300 -11.04 14.28 -5.05
CA ARG A 300 -12.22 13.78 -4.33
C ARG A 300 -13.28 13.21 -5.27
N ALA A 301 -13.48 13.81 -6.43
CA ALA A 301 -14.42 13.33 -7.44
C ALA A 301 -14.09 11.91 -7.98
N ARG A 302 -12.83 11.47 -7.84
CA ARG A 302 -12.34 10.16 -8.32
C ARG A 302 -12.23 9.10 -7.24
N ILE A 303 -12.58 9.43 -6.01
CA ILE A 303 -12.43 8.52 -4.87
C ILE A 303 -13.81 8.16 -4.33
N GLU A 304 -14.06 6.87 -4.24
CA GLU A 304 -15.17 6.35 -3.44
C GLU A 304 -14.75 6.40 -1.97
N TYR A 305 -15.30 7.35 -1.24
CA TYR A 305 -15.11 7.49 0.21
C TYR A 305 -16.45 7.84 0.85
N ASP A 306 -16.83 7.06 1.86
CA ASP A 306 -18.02 7.28 2.66
C ASP A 306 -17.61 7.52 4.13
N PRO A 307 -17.79 8.74 4.65
CA PRO A 307 -17.48 9.04 6.04
C PRO A 307 -18.35 8.27 7.04
N ASP A 308 -19.54 7.80 6.65
CA ASP A 308 -20.43 7.01 7.51
C ASP A 308 -19.87 5.61 7.77
N GLU A 309 -19.11 5.03 6.84
CA GLU A 309 -18.42 3.75 7.07
C GLU A 309 -17.40 3.85 8.21
N VAL A 310 -16.65 4.96 8.28
CA VAL A 310 -15.65 5.18 9.33
C VAL A 310 -16.34 5.38 10.69
N SER A 311 -17.34 6.26 10.77
CA SER A 311 -18.10 6.48 11.99
C SER A 311 -18.79 5.21 12.47
N GLY A 312 -19.42 4.45 11.54
CA GLY A 312 -20.03 3.16 11.86
C GLY A 312 -19.02 2.10 12.32
N HIS A 313 -17.78 2.14 11.80
CA HIS A 313 -16.70 1.29 12.31
C HIS A 313 -16.35 1.65 13.76
N VAL A 314 -16.24 2.94 14.09
CA VAL A 314 -15.98 3.41 15.45
C VAL A 314 -17.09 2.98 16.40
N ASP A 315 -18.37 3.14 16.00
CA ASP A 315 -19.53 2.70 16.81
C ASP A 315 -19.47 1.20 17.12
N ARG A 316 -19.14 0.37 16.13
CA ARG A 316 -18.98 -1.08 16.33
C ARG A 316 -17.77 -1.43 17.20
N CYS A 317 -16.68 -0.70 17.08
CA CYS A 317 -15.51 -0.88 17.95
C CYS A 317 -15.85 -0.54 19.41
N GLU A 318 -16.53 0.58 19.68
CA GLU A 318 -16.98 0.94 21.03
C GLU A 318 -17.92 -0.12 21.62
N ALA A 319 -18.83 -0.66 20.80
CA ALA A 319 -19.76 -1.70 21.24
C ALA A 319 -19.06 -3.04 21.55
N LEU A 320 -18.07 -3.42 20.76
CA LEU A 320 -17.36 -4.69 20.89
C LEU A 320 -16.31 -4.68 22.00
N PHE A 321 -15.42 -3.69 21.98
CA PHE A 321 -14.24 -3.65 22.85
C PHE A 321 -14.56 -3.03 24.21
N THR A 322 -15.41 -3.69 24.99
CA THR A 322 -15.67 -3.31 26.39
C THR A 322 -14.52 -3.74 27.29
N ALA A 323 -14.42 -3.16 28.50
CA ALA A 323 -13.41 -3.57 29.48
C ALA A 323 -13.51 -5.07 29.79
N ASP A 324 -14.74 -5.57 30.07
CA ASP A 324 -15.01 -6.99 30.36
C ASP A 324 -14.57 -7.90 29.18
N PHE A 325 -14.83 -7.48 27.93
CA PHE A 325 -14.42 -8.25 26.74
C PHE A 325 -12.89 -8.33 26.60
N LEU A 326 -12.21 -7.20 26.81
CA LEU A 326 -10.75 -7.14 26.71
C LEU A 326 -10.07 -7.85 27.88
N GLU A 327 -10.64 -7.81 29.09
CA GLU A 327 -10.13 -8.56 30.22
C GLU A 327 -10.26 -10.07 29.99
N ALA A 328 -11.41 -10.53 29.51
CA ALA A 328 -11.67 -11.94 29.25
C ALA A 328 -10.78 -12.53 28.14
N ARG A 329 -10.41 -11.73 27.14
CA ARG A 329 -9.76 -12.22 25.91
C ARG A 329 -8.34 -11.67 25.64
N GLY A 330 -7.91 -10.71 26.44
CA GLY A 330 -6.68 -9.97 26.17
C GLY A 330 -5.37 -10.75 26.31
N ALA A 331 -5.40 -12.02 26.73
CA ALA A 331 -4.22 -12.90 26.83
C ALA A 331 -4.21 -14.04 25.81
N GLU A 332 -5.22 -14.15 24.93
CA GLU A 332 -5.38 -15.27 24.01
C GLU A 332 -4.48 -15.21 22.78
N GLY A 333 -3.97 -14.01 22.42
CA GLY A 333 -3.14 -13.77 21.23
C GLY A 333 -1.73 -14.34 21.33
N CYS A 334 -0.90 -14.02 20.33
CA CYS A 334 0.53 -14.32 20.31
C CYS A 334 1.26 -13.43 21.36
N PRO A 335 1.99 -14.00 22.33
CA PRO A 335 2.56 -13.24 23.45
C PRO A 335 3.85 -12.47 23.10
N ALA A 336 4.24 -12.41 21.82
CA ALA A 336 5.43 -11.69 21.38
C ALA A 336 5.41 -10.21 21.79
N PRO A 337 6.43 -9.69 22.48
CA PRO A 337 6.49 -8.32 22.96
C PRO A 337 7.17 -7.34 22.00
N ASP A 338 7.76 -7.85 20.94
CA ASP A 338 8.66 -7.13 20.03
C ASP A 338 8.01 -6.07 19.12
N PRO A 339 6.71 -6.09 18.77
CA PRO A 339 6.12 -5.04 17.96
C PRO A 339 5.82 -3.76 18.75
N ILE A 340 6.25 -2.62 18.20
CA ILE A 340 5.90 -1.27 18.64
C ILE A 340 5.06 -0.62 17.54
N PHE A 341 3.78 -0.38 17.80
CA PHE A 341 2.89 0.30 16.86
C PHE A 341 2.91 1.81 17.07
N VAL A 342 3.25 2.57 16.03
CA VAL A 342 3.13 4.03 16.01
C VAL A 342 1.99 4.41 15.08
N LEU A 343 0.89 4.87 15.65
CA LEU A 343 -0.35 5.17 14.96
C LEU A 343 -0.82 6.62 15.21
N GLY A 344 -1.96 7.01 14.66
CA GLY A 344 -2.55 8.34 14.78
C GLY A 344 -3.01 8.88 13.43
N MET A 345 -3.11 10.20 13.30
CA MET A 345 -3.38 10.79 11.99
C MET A 345 -2.11 10.85 11.12
N PRO A 346 -2.21 10.71 9.81
CA PRO A 346 -1.13 11.15 8.93
C PRO A 346 -0.75 12.60 9.25
N ARG A 347 0.51 12.96 9.10
CA ARG A 347 1.02 14.33 9.40
C ARG A 347 0.97 14.76 10.88
N ALA A 348 0.70 13.83 11.80
CA ALA A 348 0.72 14.12 13.25
C ALA A 348 2.12 14.01 13.89
N GLY A 349 3.18 13.71 13.14
CA GLY A 349 4.53 13.56 13.66
C GLY A 349 4.95 12.10 13.90
N SER A 350 4.18 11.11 13.45
CA SER A 350 4.50 9.68 13.61
C SER A 350 5.85 9.28 13.02
N THR A 351 6.29 9.87 11.90
CA THR A 351 7.63 9.64 11.33
C THR A 351 8.74 10.19 12.22
N LEU A 352 8.51 11.30 12.93
CA LEU A 352 9.48 11.85 13.89
C LEU A 352 9.65 10.89 15.07
N ILE A 353 8.54 10.39 15.62
CA ILE A 353 8.56 9.39 16.72
C ILE A 353 9.26 8.11 16.26
N GLU A 354 8.94 7.62 15.07
CA GLU A 354 9.60 6.46 14.47
C GLU A 354 11.12 6.68 14.34
N GLN A 355 11.56 7.84 13.85
CA GLN A 355 12.97 8.15 13.68
C GLN A 355 13.70 8.25 15.02
N ILE A 356 13.09 8.87 16.02
CA ILE A 356 13.59 8.94 17.39
C ILE A 356 13.82 7.54 17.97
N LEU A 357 12.80 6.69 17.91
CA LEU A 357 12.85 5.32 18.44
C LEU A 357 13.81 4.42 17.64
N ALA A 358 13.84 4.56 16.32
CA ALA A 358 14.77 3.81 15.46
C ALA A 358 16.25 4.16 15.71
N SER A 359 16.52 5.29 16.39
CA SER A 359 17.86 5.68 16.81
C SER A 359 18.32 4.97 18.10
N HIS A 360 17.39 4.33 18.83
CA HIS A 360 17.68 3.52 19.99
C HIS A 360 18.39 2.22 19.59
N SER A 361 19.36 1.74 20.41
CA SER A 361 20.13 0.53 20.11
C SER A 361 19.32 -0.75 19.97
N GLU A 362 18.19 -0.83 20.66
CA GLU A 362 17.35 -2.03 20.74
C GLU A 362 16.15 -1.99 19.81
N VAL A 363 15.90 -0.89 19.09
CA VAL A 363 14.70 -0.70 18.28
C VAL A 363 15.04 -0.58 16.81
N GLU A 364 14.44 -1.42 15.97
CA GLU A 364 14.54 -1.34 14.52
C GLU A 364 13.39 -0.53 13.93
N GLY A 365 13.71 0.50 13.15
CA GLY A 365 12.72 1.21 12.35
C GLY A 365 12.45 0.48 11.04
N THR A 366 11.21 0.16 10.74
CA THR A 366 10.82 -0.45 9.47
C THR A 366 10.21 0.60 8.53
N MET A 367 8.91 0.49 8.26
CA MET A 367 8.18 1.42 7.40
C MET A 367 6.66 1.38 7.73
N GLU A 368 5.85 1.96 6.86
CA GLU A 368 4.39 1.78 6.91
C GLU A 368 4.04 0.37 6.43
N LEU A 369 3.78 -0.56 7.39
CA LEU A 369 3.50 -1.95 7.11
C LEU A 369 2.00 -2.12 6.78
N PRO A 370 1.66 -2.63 5.59
CA PRO A 370 0.25 -2.79 5.20
C PRO A 370 -0.39 -4.06 5.76
N ASP A 371 0.35 -4.84 6.55
CA ASP A 371 -0.03 -6.20 6.92
C ASP A 371 -1.22 -6.24 7.88
N LEU A 372 -1.26 -5.37 8.88
CA LEU A 372 -2.39 -5.29 9.81
C LEU A 372 -3.69 -4.85 9.13
N PRO A 373 -3.74 -3.77 8.30
CA PRO A 373 -4.92 -3.44 7.50
C PRO A 373 -5.33 -4.56 6.53
N ALA A 374 -4.37 -5.30 5.96
CA ALA A 374 -4.66 -6.43 5.08
C ALA A 374 -5.32 -7.59 5.83
N LEU A 375 -4.87 -7.89 7.06
CA LEU A 375 -5.52 -8.87 7.96
C LEU A 375 -6.94 -8.44 8.30
N ALA A 376 -7.15 -7.19 8.71
CA ALA A 376 -8.47 -6.64 9.03
C ALA A 376 -9.43 -6.72 7.84
N LYS A 377 -8.96 -6.33 6.65
CA LYS A 377 -9.74 -6.44 5.41
C LYS A 377 -10.12 -7.88 5.08
N ARG A 378 -9.20 -8.83 5.25
CA ARG A 378 -9.47 -10.26 5.02
C ARG A 378 -10.53 -10.79 5.98
N LEU A 379 -10.47 -10.40 7.25
CA LEU A 379 -11.45 -10.79 8.27
C LEU A 379 -12.86 -10.25 7.95
N GLY A 380 -12.96 -9.02 7.43
CA GLY A 380 -14.23 -8.41 7.04
C GLY A 380 -14.82 -8.90 5.71
N GLY A 381 -13.97 -9.42 4.82
CA GLY A 381 -14.33 -9.71 3.42
C GLY A 381 -14.66 -11.16 3.10
N THR A 382 -14.66 -12.09 4.06
CA THR A 382 -14.91 -13.50 3.79
C THR A 382 -16.40 -13.80 3.62
N ARG A 383 -16.89 -13.71 2.36
CA ARG A 383 -18.19 -14.28 1.95
C ARG A 383 -18.35 -15.78 2.31
N GLN A 384 -17.26 -16.45 2.67
CA GLN A 384 -17.23 -17.88 3.02
C GLN A 384 -17.72 -18.18 4.44
N ARG A 385 -17.84 -17.16 5.33
CA ARG A 385 -18.34 -17.33 6.70
C ARG A 385 -19.26 -16.16 7.09
N PRO A 386 -20.41 -16.01 6.42
CA PRO A 386 -21.35 -14.93 6.68
C PRO A 386 -21.91 -14.92 8.11
N GLU A 387 -21.89 -16.08 8.79
CA GLU A 387 -22.30 -16.25 10.19
C GLU A 387 -21.38 -15.53 11.19
N ARG A 388 -20.17 -15.14 10.80
CA ARG A 388 -19.23 -14.42 11.68
C ARG A 388 -19.45 -12.89 11.72
N GLY A 389 -20.26 -12.37 10.81
CA GLY A 389 -20.40 -10.92 10.64
C GLY A 389 -19.19 -10.28 9.97
N GLY A 390 -19.26 -8.97 9.74
CA GLY A 390 -18.14 -8.18 9.19
C GLY A 390 -17.12 -7.81 10.26
N TYR A 391 -16.01 -7.19 9.84
CA TYR A 391 -15.04 -6.60 10.77
C TYR A 391 -15.58 -5.28 11.35
N PRO A 392 -15.47 -4.98 12.65
CA PRO A 392 -14.73 -5.74 13.69
C PRO A 392 -15.53 -6.87 14.38
N ASP A 393 -16.85 -6.98 14.16
CA ASP A 393 -17.75 -7.87 14.94
C ASP A 393 -17.34 -9.35 14.88
N CYS A 394 -16.73 -9.77 13.77
CA CYS A 394 -16.22 -11.14 13.60
C CYS A 394 -15.17 -11.53 14.65
N LEU A 395 -14.47 -10.56 15.24
CA LEU A 395 -13.43 -10.80 16.26
C LEU A 395 -14.00 -11.43 17.55
N ALA A 396 -15.25 -11.16 17.88
CA ALA A 396 -15.91 -11.79 19.03
C ALA A 396 -16.04 -13.31 18.91
N ARG A 397 -15.99 -13.85 17.70
CA ARG A 397 -16.25 -15.28 17.39
C ARG A 397 -14.99 -16.05 17.03
N LEU A 398 -13.82 -15.42 17.05
CA LEU A 398 -12.55 -16.09 16.84
C LEU A 398 -12.18 -16.90 18.10
N SER A 399 -11.64 -18.10 17.93
CA SER A 399 -11.06 -18.87 19.03
C SER A 399 -9.70 -18.28 19.46
N ALA A 400 -9.23 -18.68 20.64
CA ALA A 400 -7.89 -18.30 21.11
C ALA A 400 -6.78 -18.77 20.14
N GLU A 401 -6.94 -19.95 19.55
CA GLU A 401 -6.01 -20.46 18.54
C GLU A 401 -6.02 -19.60 17.26
N GLU A 402 -7.19 -19.19 16.78
CA GLU A 402 -7.30 -18.29 15.62
C GLU A 402 -6.68 -16.92 15.91
N LEU A 403 -6.89 -16.35 17.10
CA LEU A 403 -6.27 -15.07 17.51
C LEU A 403 -4.74 -15.18 17.57
N ARG A 404 -4.23 -16.25 18.17
CA ARG A 404 -2.80 -16.53 18.22
C ARG A 404 -2.22 -16.71 16.82
N GLY A 405 -2.86 -17.51 15.97
CA GLY A 405 -2.44 -17.73 14.59
C GLY A 405 -2.40 -16.45 13.76
N LEU A 406 -3.33 -15.50 13.97
CA LEU A 406 -3.30 -14.19 13.31
C LEU A 406 -2.10 -13.34 13.77
N GLY A 407 -1.74 -13.38 15.06
CA GLY A 407 -0.55 -12.72 15.58
C GLY A 407 0.74 -13.29 15.02
N GLU A 408 0.84 -14.63 14.97
CA GLU A 408 1.99 -15.34 14.38
C GLU A 408 2.10 -15.07 12.87
N GLU A 409 0.98 -15.07 12.14
CA GLU A 409 0.95 -14.69 10.73
C GLU A 409 1.44 -13.27 10.51
N TYR A 410 1.00 -12.31 11.32
CA TYR A 410 1.46 -10.92 11.24
C TYR A 410 2.99 -10.83 11.40
N LEU A 411 3.54 -11.48 12.43
CA LEU A 411 4.98 -11.50 12.67
C LEU A 411 5.77 -12.15 11.53
N ALA A 412 5.28 -13.26 10.99
CA ALA A 412 5.90 -13.95 9.85
C ALA A 412 5.91 -13.07 8.60
N ARG A 413 4.79 -12.40 8.28
CA ARG A 413 4.68 -11.53 7.09
C ARG A 413 5.54 -10.29 7.18
N THR A 414 5.65 -9.69 8.36
CA THR A 414 6.45 -8.48 8.58
C THR A 414 7.95 -8.75 8.71
N ARG A 415 8.36 -10.02 8.92
CA ARG A 415 9.77 -10.41 9.09
C ARG A 415 10.67 -9.97 7.93
N VAL A 416 10.18 -9.97 6.69
CA VAL A 416 10.93 -9.53 5.50
C VAL A 416 11.39 -8.07 5.58
N GLN A 417 10.71 -7.24 6.35
CA GLN A 417 11.02 -5.82 6.54
C GLN A 417 12.05 -5.58 7.67
N ARG A 418 12.30 -6.58 8.50
CA ARG A 418 13.31 -6.51 9.58
C ARG A 418 14.67 -6.91 9.01
N LYS A 419 15.63 -5.99 9.08
CA LYS A 419 16.97 -6.14 8.49
C LYS A 419 18.06 -6.33 9.55
N THR A 420 17.68 -6.21 10.83
CA THR A 420 18.57 -6.37 11.97
C THR A 420 18.01 -7.41 12.95
N ASP A 421 18.83 -7.79 13.95
CA ASP A 421 18.42 -8.69 15.04
C ASP A 421 18.05 -7.93 16.31
N ARG A 422 17.69 -6.65 16.21
CA ARG A 422 17.24 -5.86 17.36
C ARG A 422 15.98 -6.46 17.97
N PRO A 423 15.84 -6.45 19.32
CA PRO A 423 14.73 -7.10 19.99
C PRO A 423 13.36 -6.51 19.65
N PHE A 424 13.29 -5.22 19.36
CA PHE A 424 12.03 -4.54 19.02
C PHE A 424 12.04 -4.00 17.60
N PHE A 425 10.85 -3.93 16.99
CA PHE A 425 10.67 -3.28 15.69
C PHE A 425 9.43 -2.39 15.67
N ILE A 426 9.45 -1.37 14.84
CA ILE A 426 8.35 -0.40 14.72
C ILE A 426 7.49 -0.73 13.51
N ASP A 427 6.18 -0.90 13.71
CA ASP A 427 5.16 -0.74 12.66
C ASP A 427 4.60 0.69 12.76
N LYS A 428 5.06 1.57 11.88
CA LYS A 428 4.54 2.93 11.83
C LYS A 428 3.53 3.05 10.70
N MET A 429 2.27 2.80 11.01
CA MET A 429 1.14 2.99 10.08
C MET A 429 0.08 3.85 10.78
N PRO A 430 -0.05 5.13 10.37
CA PRO A 430 -0.99 6.05 11.02
C PRO A 430 -2.38 5.46 11.15
N ASN A 431 -2.95 4.91 10.08
CA ASN A 431 -4.33 4.39 10.07
C ASN A 431 -4.56 3.15 10.94
N ASN A 432 -3.52 2.58 11.57
CA ASN A 432 -3.68 1.49 12.54
C ASN A 432 -4.46 1.91 13.79
N TRP A 433 -4.77 3.22 13.97
CA TRP A 433 -5.66 3.67 15.04
C TRP A 433 -7.04 3.01 14.96
N ALA A 434 -7.53 2.68 13.77
CA ALA A 434 -8.80 1.97 13.57
C ALA A 434 -8.73 0.48 13.98
N HIS A 435 -7.55 -0.04 14.24
CA HIS A 435 -7.28 -1.47 14.50
C HIS A 435 -6.68 -1.74 15.89
N VAL A 436 -6.69 -0.77 16.81
CA VAL A 436 -6.14 -0.89 18.18
C VAL A 436 -6.73 -2.11 18.91
N GLY A 437 -8.02 -2.36 18.78
CA GLY A 437 -8.66 -3.54 19.39
C GLY A 437 -8.16 -4.86 18.78
N LEU A 438 -7.93 -4.92 17.45
CA LEU A 438 -7.34 -6.08 16.82
C LEU A 438 -5.90 -6.32 17.30
N ILE A 439 -5.08 -5.27 17.36
CA ILE A 439 -3.70 -5.36 17.89
C ILE A 439 -3.73 -5.98 19.28
N ARG A 440 -4.60 -5.46 20.17
CA ARG A 440 -4.70 -5.93 21.55
C ARG A 440 -5.09 -7.40 21.66
N LEU A 441 -5.95 -7.90 20.74
CA LEU A 441 -6.37 -9.30 20.73
C LEU A 441 -5.31 -10.24 20.19
N ILE A 442 -4.63 -9.88 19.08
CA ILE A 442 -3.70 -10.79 18.42
C ILE A 442 -2.25 -10.70 18.93
N LEU A 443 -1.88 -9.54 19.52
CA LEU A 443 -0.53 -9.23 20.03
C LEU A 443 -0.66 -8.51 21.40
N PRO A 444 -1.08 -9.20 22.45
CA PRO A 444 -1.44 -8.56 23.72
C PRO A 444 -0.30 -7.81 24.42
N ASN A 445 0.95 -8.14 24.13
CA ASN A 445 2.13 -7.50 24.71
C ASN A 445 2.75 -6.42 23.82
N ALA A 446 2.19 -6.17 22.62
CA ALA A 446 2.64 -5.09 21.76
C ALA A 446 2.44 -3.72 22.42
N ARG A 447 3.40 -2.80 22.20
CA ARG A 447 3.32 -1.41 22.68
C ARG A 447 2.65 -0.53 21.63
N ILE A 448 1.75 0.35 22.05
CA ILE A 448 0.97 1.22 21.15
C ILE A 448 1.25 2.68 21.50
N ILE A 449 1.66 3.46 20.48
CA ILE A 449 1.98 4.88 20.61
C ILE A 449 1.04 5.67 19.70
N ASP A 450 0.26 6.58 20.28
CA ASP A 450 -0.62 7.53 19.60
C ASP A 450 0.13 8.84 19.33
N ALA A 451 0.52 9.08 18.09
CA ALA A 451 1.10 10.34 17.64
C ALA A 451 -0.01 11.37 17.41
N ARG A 452 -0.10 12.37 18.26
CA ARG A 452 -1.17 13.37 18.21
C ARG A 452 -0.62 14.79 18.04
N ARG A 453 -1.30 15.59 17.23
CA ARG A 453 -0.94 16.97 16.90
C ARG A 453 -2.17 17.86 16.94
N HIS A 454 -1.99 19.17 17.14
CA HIS A 454 -3.06 20.17 17.11
C HIS A 454 -4.02 19.93 15.93
N PRO A 455 -5.36 19.85 16.16
CA PRO A 455 -6.33 19.45 15.14
C PRO A 455 -6.20 20.21 13.81
N LEU A 456 -6.18 21.55 13.86
CA LEU A 456 -6.05 22.37 12.65
C LEU A 456 -4.69 22.20 11.97
N ALA A 457 -3.59 22.12 12.74
CA ALA A 457 -2.25 21.94 12.16
C ALA A 457 -2.13 20.57 11.47
N CYS A 458 -2.68 19.52 12.09
CA CYS A 458 -2.69 18.17 11.52
C CYS A 458 -3.57 18.09 10.28
N CYS A 459 -4.84 18.51 10.39
CA CYS A 459 -5.81 18.42 9.30
C CYS A 459 -5.41 19.29 8.10
N PHE A 460 -5.00 20.54 8.31
CA PHE A 460 -4.54 21.37 7.20
C PHE A 460 -3.29 20.81 6.52
N SER A 461 -2.37 20.20 7.30
CA SER A 461 -1.21 19.49 6.71
C SER A 461 -1.61 18.25 5.91
N ASN A 462 -2.74 17.60 6.23
CA ASN A 462 -3.33 16.54 5.42
C ASN A 462 -3.97 17.10 4.16
N PHE A 463 -4.75 18.19 4.25
CA PHE A 463 -5.44 18.83 3.13
C PHE A 463 -4.47 19.31 2.04
N LYS A 464 -3.29 19.80 2.43
CA LYS A 464 -2.21 20.19 1.49
C LYS A 464 -1.43 19.01 0.91
N GLN A 465 -1.67 17.79 1.38
CA GLN A 465 -0.90 16.62 0.97
C GLN A 465 -1.69 15.75 0.01
N HIS A 466 -1.24 15.67 -1.25
CA HIS A 466 -1.71 14.60 -2.10
C HIS A 466 -1.10 13.27 -1.64
N PHE A 467 -1.98 12.33 -1.30
CA PHE A 467 -1.62 10.97 -0.93
C PHE A 467 -1.85 10.03 -2.12
N ALA A 468 -0.87 9.21 -2.46
CA ALA A 468 -0.98 8.29 -3.58
C ALA A 468 -2.14 7.28 -3.41
N ARG A 469 -2.38 6.82 -2.17
CA ARG A 469 -3.44 5.84 -1.84
C ARG A 469 -3.90 5.98 -0.38
N GLY A 470 -5.12 5.52 -0.09
CA GLY A 470 -5.56 5.14 1.25
C GLY A 470 -5.99 6.27 2.19
N GLN A 471 -6.05 7.52 1.74
CA GLN A 471 -6.41 8.67 2.58
C GLN A 471 -7.60 9.44 1.97
N GLY A 472 -8.69 8.73 1.64
CA GLY A 472 -9.86 9.31 0.97
C GLY A 472 -10.51 10.48 1.70
N PHE A 473 -10.42 10.49 3.02
CA PHE A 473 -10.93 11.54 3.90
C PHE A 473 -10.18 12.89 3.79
N ALA A 474 -8.97 12.90 3.21
CA ALA A 474 -8.08 14.07 3.26
C ALA A 474 -8.47 15.17 2.25
N TYR A 475 -9.33 14.87 1.29
CA TYR A 475 -9.61 15.72 0.13
C TYR A 475 -10.87 16.61 0.26
N ASP A 476 -11.51 16.60 1.42
CA ASP A 476 -12.59 17.53 1.80
C ASP A 476 -12.41 17.96 3.25
N GLN A 477 -12.61 19.26 3.54
CA GLN A 477 -12.38 19.81 4.88
C GLN A 477 -13.36 19.24 5.93
N ARG A 478 -14.62 19.01 5.55
CA ARG A 478 -15.65 18.49 6.47
C ARG A 478 -15.44 17.01 6.75
N GLU A 479 -15.14 16.23 5.73
CA GLU A 479 -14.81 14.80 5.87
C GLU A 479 -13.56 14.59 6.70
N LEU A 480 -12.54 15.41 6.48
CA LEU A 480 -11.27 15.39 7.23
C LEU A 480 -11.48 15.72 8.71
N GLY A 481 -12.28 16.75 9.01
CA GLY A 481 -12.62 17.11 10.39
C GLY A 481 -13.42 16.02 11.10
N ARG A 482 -14.37 15.38 10.40
CA ARG A 482 -15.13 14.23 10.91
C ARG A 482 -14.22 13.03 11.19
N TYR A 483 -13.33 12.69 10.25
CA TYR A 483 -12.37 11.60 10.43
C TYR A 483 -11.43 11.82 11.62
N TYR A 484 -10.94 13.06 11.81
CA TYR A 484 -10.13 13.40 12.98
C TYR A 484 -10.92 13.23 14.29
N ARG A 485 -12.17 13.62 14.30
CA ARG A 485 -13.07 13.48 15.44
C ARG A 485 -13.31 12.01 15.78
N ASP A 486 -13.57 11.17 14.80
CA ASP A 486 -13.75 9.72 14.96
C ASP A 486 -12.48 9.04 15.50
N TYR A 487 -11.31 9.43 14.99
CA TYR A 487 -10.02 8.99 15.51
C TYR A 487 -9.85 9.33 17.00
N VAL A 488 -10.09 10.58 17.40
CA VAL A 488 -9.94 11.01 18.79
C VAL A 488 -10.95 10.30 19.69
N ARG A 489 -12.18 10.11 19.21
CA ARG A 489 -13.26 9.41 19.92
C ARG A 489 -12.88 7.95 20.22
N LEU A 490 -12.41 7.21 19.21
CA LEU A 490 -12.03 5.81 19.39
C LEU A 490 -10.83 5.65 20.33
N LEU A 491 -9.83 6.51 20.23
CA LEU A 491 -8.68 6.47 21.13
C LEU A 491 -9.06 6.83 22.57
N ALA A 492 -10.02 7.77 22.77
CA ALA A 492 -10.57 8.07 24.09
C ALA A 492 -11.32 6.87 24.70
N HIS A 493 -12.04 6.11 23.87
CA HIS A 493 -12.66 4.87 24.28
C HIS A 493 -11.62 3.85 24.78
N PHE A 494 -10.55 3.60 24.00
CA PHE A 494 -9.49 2.69 24.41
C PHE A 494 -8.74 3.16 25.66
N ASP A 495 -8.51 4.46 25.84
CA ASP A 495 -7.95 5.00 27.09
C ASP A 495 -8.81 4.62 28.32
N ALA A 496 -10.15 4.56 28.15
CA ALA A 496 -11.08 4.24 29.22
C ALA A 496 -11.20 2.73 29.51
N VAL A 497 -11.21 1.87 28.48
CA VAL A 497 -11.44 0.42 28.63
C VAL A 497 -10.16 -0.38 28.82
N MET A 498 -8.98 0.17 28.49
CA MET A 498 -7.67 -0.44 28.70
C MET A 498 -6.62 0.62 29.09
N PRO A 499 -6.76 1.26 30.26
CA PRO A 499 -5.89 2.35 30.68
C PRO A 499 -4.42 1.93 30.69
N GLY A 500 -3.53 2.83 30.24
CA GLY A 500 -2.08 2.60 30.21
C GLY A 500 -1.56 1.74 29.06
N HIS A 501 -2.42 1.21 28.18
CA HIS A 501 -1.98 0.42 27.03
C HIS A 501 -1.60 1.26 25.79
N VAL A 502 -2.08 2.51 25.73
CA VAL A 502 -1.75 3.45 24.66
C VAL A 502 -1.03 4.66 25.24
N HIS A 503 0.18 4.90 24.78
CA HIS A 503 0.97 6.08 25.15
C HIS A 503 0.75 7.20 24.15
N ARG A 504 0.32 8.38 24.62
CA ARG A 504 0.09 9.53 23.76
C ARG A 504 1.27 10.48 23.74
N VAL A 505 1.83 10.72 22.55
CA VAL A 505 2.87 11.72 22.31
C VAL A 505 2.24 12.92 21.61
N LEU A 506 2.22 14.07 22.29
CA LEU A 506 1.78 15.34 21.70
C LEU A 506 2.94 15.99 20.95
N HIS A 507 2.74 16.22 19.66
CA HIS A 507 3.77 16.78 18.77
C HIS A 507 4.33 18.10 19.29
N GLU A 508 3.49 18.99 19.78
CA GLU A 508 3.88 20.28 20.32
C GLU A 508 4.77 20.13 21.56
N ARG A 509 4.44 19.20 22.48
CA ARG A 509 5.27 18.92 23.66
C ARG A 509 6.63 18.33 23.27
N LEU A 510 6.63 17.43 22.27
CA LEU A 510 7.88 16.85 21.75
C LEU A 510 8.78 17.92 21.12
N ILE A 511 8.21 18.97 20.54
CA ILE A 511 8.99 20.10 20.01
C ILE A 511 9.46 21.04 21.12
N ASP A 512 8.63 21.29 22.14
CA ASP A 512 8.91 22.23 23.22
C ASP A 512 9.97 21.70 24.20
N ASP A 513 9.88 20.42 24.57
CA ASP A 513 10.82 19.73 25.45
C ASP A 513 11.09 18.30 24.96
N PRO A 514 11.96 18.15 23.95
CA PRO A 514 12.26 16.86 23.34
C PRO A 514 12.79 15.83 24.33
N GLU A 515 13.67 16.23 25.24
CA GLU A 515 14.30 15.29 26.17
C GLU A 515 13.30 14.71 27.18
N ALA A 516 12.47 15.55 27.79
CA ALA A 516 11.45 15.10 28.73
C ALA A 516 10.44 14.17 28.06
N GLU A 517 10.01 14.48 26.83
CA GLU A 517 9.03 13.67 26.10
C GLU A 517 9.65 12.33 25.65
N ILE A 518 10.90 12.32 25.18
CA ILE A 518 11.62 11.08 24.80
C ILE A 518 11.84 10.19 26.04
N ARG A 519 12.19 10.76 27.19
CA ARG A 519 12.34 9.97 28.44
C ARG A 519 11.01 9.32 28.84
N ARG A 520 9.89 10.03 28.74
CA ARG A 520 8.55 9.46 29.01
C ARG A 520 8.20 8.34 28.04
N LEU A 521 8.49 8.54 26.76
CA LEU A 521 8.24 7.55 25.72
C LEU A 521 9.06 6.28 25.95
N LEU A 522 10.36 6.40 26.25
CA LEU A 522 11.23 5.25 26.52
C LEU A 522 10.84 4.54 27.82
N ALA A 523 10.44 5.28 28.86
CA ALA A 523 9.93 4.69 30.10
C ALA A 523 8.65 3.86 29.87
N PHE A 524 7.73 4.31 29.00
CA PHE A 524 6.55 3.54 28.62
C PHE A 524 6.90 2.23 27.90
N LEU A 525 8.00 2.25 27.13
CA LEU A 525 8.48 1.09 26.38
C LEU A 525 9.36 0.13 27.23
N ASP A 526 9.61 0.46 28.48
CA ASP A 526 10.56 -0.23 29.36
C ASP A 526 11.99 -0.25 28.80
N LEU A 527 12.38 0.80 28.07
CA LEU A 527 13.68 0.96 27.45
C LEU A 527 14.57 1.94 28.25
N PRO A 528 15.87 1.67 28.40
CA PRO A 528 16.80 2.62 28.99
C PRO A 528 16.92 3.88 28.14
N PHE A 529 17.27 5.00 28.77
CA PHE A 529 17.52 6.23 28.01
C PHE A 529 18.76 6.10 27.12
N ASP A 530 18.59 6.37 25.82
CA ASP A 530 19.65 6.39 24.83
C ASP A 530 19.78 7.79 24.22
N GLY A 531 20.92 8.45 24.44
CA GLY A 531 21.16 9.81 23.94
C GLY A 531 21.14 9.95 22.41
N ARG A 532 21.22 8.85 21.66
CA ARG A 532 21.06 8.85 20.19
C ARG A 532 19.64 9.24 19.77
N CYS A 533 18.65 8.98 20.61
CA CYS A 533 17.27 9.41 20.39
C CYS A 533 17.13 10.93 20.30
N LEU A 534 17.99 11.70 20.97
CA LEU A 534 18.03 13.17 20.85
C LEU A 534 18.73 13.64 19.56
N ARG A 535 19.60 12.82 19.01
CA ARG A 535 20.32 13.08 17.76
C ARG A 535 19.79 12.22 16.61
N PHE A 536 18.48 11.94 16.61
CA PHE A 536 17.81 11.07 15.64
C PHE A 536 18.04 11.47 14.18
N HIS A 537 18.30 12.75 13.90
CA HIS A 537 18.58 13.29 12.58
C HIS A 537 19.96 12.86 12.02
N GLU A 538 20.85 12.36 12.88
CA GLU A 538 22.14 11.77 12.50
C GLU A 538 22.00 10.28 12.13
N THR A 539 20.86 9.66 12.42
CA THR A 539 20.65 8.24 12.15
C THR A 539 20.37 8.02 10.67
N GLU A 540 21.31 7.37 10.00
CA GLU A 540 21.20 6.98 8.60
C GLU A 540 20.33 5.73 8.47
N ARG A 541 19.13 5.90 7.96
CA ARG A 541 18.22 4.82 7.55
C ARG A 541 17.33 5.26 6.40
N ALA A 542 16.80 4.30 5.68
CA ALA A 542 15.78 4.55 4.68
C ALA A 542 14.46 5.00 5.34
N VAL A 543 13.86 6.10 4.86
CA VAL A 543 12.59 6.64 5.37
C VAL A 543 11.63 6.84 4.21
N ARG A 544 10.59 6.00 4.13
CA ARG A 544 9.62 6.00 3.04
C ARG A 544 8.32 6.68 3.45
N THR A 545 8.33 7.98 3.64
CA THR A 545 7.15 8.77 3.99
C THR A 545 7.17 10.15 3.35
N ALA A 546 6.04 10.85 3.38
CA ALA A 546 5.95 12.25 2.97
C ALA A 546 6.78 13.21 3.87
N SER A 547 7.35 12.71 4.98
CA SER A 547 8.14 13.50 5.94
C SER A 547 9.61 13.06 5.97
N SER A 548 10.08 12.25 5.00
CA SER A 548 11.44 11.68 5.01
C SER A 548 12.54 12.73 5.17
N GLU A 549 12.46 13.81 4.40
CA GLU A 549 13.47 14.87 4.46
C GLU A 549 13.38 15.72 5.73
N GLN A 550 12.20 15.84 6.32
CA GLN A 550 12.00 16.64 7.53
C GLN A 550 12.67 15.98 8.75
N VAL A 551 12.65 14.65 8.86
CA VAL A 551 13.25 13.92 10.00
C VAL A 551 14.75 13.76 9.91
N ARG A 552 15.38 14.21 8.82
CA ARG A 552 16.84 14.28 8.64
C ARG A 552 17.44 15.61 9.13
N ARG A 553 16.61 16.44 9.76
CA ARG A 553 17.00 17.73 10.35
C ARG A 553 16.67 17.72 11.84
N PRO A 554 17.37 18.53 12.66
CA PRO A 554 16.99 18.75 14.04
C PRO A 554 15.54 19.21 14.17
N ILE A 555 14.92 18.96 15.33
CA ILE A 555 13.58 19.42 15.64
C ILE A 555 13.51 20.95 15.44
N ASN A 556 12.45 21.40 14.77
CA ASN A 556 12.17 22.82 14.55
C ASN A 556 10.66 23.09 14.69
N ARG A 557 10.30 24.38 14.77
CA ARG A 557 8.91 24.83 14.97
C ARG A 557 8.20 25.23 13.69
N GLU A 558 8.85 25.13 12.53
CA GLU A 558 8.34 25.65 11.24
C GLU A 558 6.94 25.15 10.89
N GLY A 559 6.62 23.90 11.27
CA GLY A 559 5.34 23.28 10.94
C GLY A 559 4.19 23.56 11.92
N VAL A 560 4.45 24.12 13.10
CA VAL A 560 3.46 24.17 14.21
C VAL A 560 2.31 25.11 13.88
N ASP A 561 2.61 26.33 13.42
CA ASP A 561 1.65 27.40 13.24
C ASP A 561 1.34 27.77 11.78
N GLN A 562 1.80 26.99 10.80
CA GLN A 562 1.59 27.29 9.37
C GLN A 562 0.10 27.46 9.00
N TRP A 563 -0.79 26.71 9.65
CA TRP A 563 -2.22 26.77 9.40
C TRP A 563 -2.82 28.16 9.70
N ARG A 564 -2.21 28.97 10.59
CA ARG A 564 -2.72 30.30 10.97
C ARG A 564 -2.80 31.26 9.79
N ARG A 565 -1.87 31.14 8.82
CA ARG A 565 -1.88 31.95 7.58
C ARG A 565 -3.13 31.68 6.73
N PHE A 566 -3.70 30.49 6.85
CA PHE A 566 -4.87 30.02 6.10
C PHE A 566 -6.15 29.96 6.97
N GLU A 567 -6.08 30.43 8.21
CA GLU A 567 -7.19 30.33 9.15
C GLU A 567 -8.54 30.84 8.62
N PRO A 568 -8.63 31.96 7.86
CA PRO A 568 -9.90 32.46 7.33
C PRO A 568 -10.61 31.50 6.36
N VAL A 569 -9.89 30.62 5.71
CA VAL A 569 -10.44 29.65 4.74
C VAL A 569 -10.63 28.25 5.32
N LEU A 570 -10.38 28.05 6.62
CA LEU A 570 -10.52 26.78 7.33
C LEU A 570 -11.82 26.66 8.15
N GLU A 571 -12.78 27.57 7.96
CA GLU A 571 -14.04 27.54 8.73
C GLU A 571 -14.82 26.24 8.58
N PRO A 572 -14.96 25.61 7.35
CA PRO A 572 -15.60 24.31 7.22
C PRO A 572 -14.91 23.20 8.03
N LEU A 573 -13.58 23.27 8.15
CA LEU A 573 -12.79 22.32 8.95
C LEU A 573 -13.01 22.54 10.45
N LYS A 574 -13.02 23.79 10.91
CA LYS A 574 -13.27 24.14 12.33
C LYS A 574 -14.65 23.66 12.79
N GLU A 575 -15.69 23.90 11.97
CA GLU A 575 -17.04 23.41 12.23
C GLU A 575 -17.07 21.88 12.37
N ALA A 576 -16.41 21.18 11.45
CA ALA A 576 -16.39 19.72 11.43
C ALA A 576 -15.60 19.10 12.59
N LEU A 577 -14.52 19.75 13.05
CA LEU A 577 -13.75 19.35 14.23
C LEU A 577 -14.55 19.57 15.52
N GLY A 578 -15.36 20.62 15.60
CA GLY A 578 -16.30 20.87 16.69
C GLY A 578 -15.64 20.76 18.08
N PRO A 579 -16.19 19.94 18.99
CA PRO A 579 -15.75 19.87 20.38
C PRO A 579 -14.29 19.42 20.56
N VAL A 580 -13.72 18.70 19.60
CA VAL A 580 -12.32 18.26 19.69
C VAL A 580 -11.34 19.41 19.57
N LEU A 581 -11.68 20.41 18.74
CA LEU A 581 -10.86 21.61 18.62
C LEU A 581 -10.89 22.43 19.92
N ALA A 582 -12.08 22.59 20.51
CA ALA A 582 -12.26 23.34 21.74
C ALA A 582 -11.62 22.67 22.98
N ALA A 583 -11.60 21.33 23.01
CA ALA A 583 -11.04 20.58 24.13
C ALA A 583 -9.51 20.40 24.05
N TRP A 584 -8.88 20.67 22.91
CA TRP A 584 -7.44 20.44 22.72
C TRP A 584 -6.57 21.08 23.85
N PRO A 585 -5.57 20.37 24.39
CA PRO A 585 -5.03 19.03 24.03
C PRO A 585 -5.75 17.86 24.72
N ALA A 586 -6.78 18.12 25.54
CA ALA A 586 -7.62 17.10 26.14
C ALA A 586 -8.62 16.51 25.11
N VAL A 587 -9.42 15.56 25.53
CA VAL A 587 -10.57 15.06 24.79
C VAL A 587 -11.87 15.65 25.36
N PRO A 588 -12.96 15.77 24.57
CA PRO A 588 -14.24 16.26 25.05
C PRO A 588 -14.72 15.52 26.30
N GLY A 589 -15.17 16.26 27.33
CA GLY A 589 -15.58 15.69 28.61
C GLY A 589 -16.73 14.69 28.51
N GLU A 590 -17.62 14.87 27.55
CA GLU A 590 -18.73 13.94 27.25
C GLU A 590 -18.26 12.53 26.86
N TRP A 591 -17.09 12.39 26.26
CA TRP A 591 -16.49 11.09 25.90
C TRP A 591 -15.81 10.42 27.10
N GLN A 592 -15.32 11.21 28.05
CA GLN A 592 -14.80 10.71 29.33
C GLN A 592 -15.89 10.18 30.24
N MET A 593 -17.08 10.83 30.27
CA MET A 593 -18.17 10.49 31.17
C MET A 593 -18.98 9.25 30.77
N LYS A 594 -19.06 8.91 29.47
CA LYS A 594 -19.79 7.71 28.99
C LYS A 594 -19.32 6.41 29.63
N HIS A 595 -18.11 6.34 30.11
CA HIS A 595 -17.50 5.15 30.70
C HIS A 595 -17.59 5.14 32.26
N ASN A 596 -17.91 6.27 32.88
CA ASN A 596 -18.06 6.38 34.37
C ASN A 596 -19.49 6.20 34.89
N GLN A 597 -20.48 5.97 34.02
CA GLN A 597 -21.84 5.67 34.50
C GLN A 597 -21.96 4.20 34.90
N PRO A 598 -22.39 3.87 36.15
CA PRO A 598 -22.70 2.50 36.53
C PRO A 598 -23.84 1.99 35.64
N ARG A 599 -23.64 0.85 34.99
CA ARG A 599 -24.66 0.20 34.15
C ARG A 599 -25.97 0.08 34.91
N ARG A 600 -27.04 0.67 34.36
CA ARG A 600 -28.39 0.30 34.77
C ARG A 600 -28.53 -1.20 34.50
N SER A 601 -28.59 -2.01 35.55
CA SER A 601 -28.84 -3.44 35.47
C SER A 601 -30.14 -3.68 34.69
N PHE A 602 -30.05 -4.17 33.46
CA PHE A 602 -31.19 -4.86 32.87
C PHE A 602 -31.39 -6.14 33.69
N ARG A 603 -32.40 -6.17 34.53
CA ARG A 603 -32.94 -7.42 35.05
C ARG A 603 -33.74 -8.08 33.94
N PRO A 604 -33.65 -9.43 33.80
CA PRO A 604 -34.28 -10.20 32.75
C PRO A 604 -35.81 -10.10 32.74
#